data_145da711efbdbac5279e29c0820d6ba1
#
_entry.id   145da711efbdbac5279e29c0820d6ba1
#
_cell.length_a   1.000
_cell.length_b   1.000
_cell.length_c   1.000
_cell.angle_alpha   90.00
_cell.angle_beta   90.00
_cell.angle_gamma   90.00
#
_symmetry.space_group_name_H-M   'P 1'
#
loop_
_entity.id
_entity.type
_entity.pdbx_description
1 polymer ?
#
loop_
_entity_poly.entity_id
_entity_poly.type
_entity_poly.pdbx_seq_one_letter_code
_entity_poly.pdbx_strand_id
1 'polypeptide(L)'
;MKRPTKAIIPAAGFGTRFLPQTKAMPKEMLPIIDKPIIQYVVEELVEAGIRDIIIVGSTNKRAIEDHFDFPNEDLLANLRAGGPKKQPYIDMLSELSEMANFVYVRQKGPYGNATPILSAAHLIAEDEPFIYKWADDFFFAPTGSTRQLLDVYDEHHGGVFACKKVLTDKEYDQYGIAAGDKINDATLAMKEIIEKPGKESAPSDLASVSEYLLPGGIVPYIQKGIGAHESGEFTFQPFVQQMIEDGHKFYARQIVDGTFYDTGNPLEYLKTTFDFGIRHEQYGQALRDYVTRRLSDK
;
A
#
# COMPACT_ATOMS: atom_id res chain seq x y z
N MET A 1 -13.70 17.38 11.65
CA MET A 1 -13.93 15.99 11.16
C MET A 1 -13.03 15.05 11.92
N LYS A 2 -13.37 13.74 11.96
CA LYS A 2 -12.49 12.73 12.56
C LYS A 2 -11.25 12.56 11.70
N ARG A 3 -10.10 12.38 12.31
CA ARG A 3 -8.86 12.01 11.61
C ARG A 3 -8.84 10.49 11.42
N PRO A 4 -8.32 9.96 10.27
CA PRO A 4 -8.20 8.52 10.10
C PRO A 4 -7.36 7.89 11.20
N THR A 5 -7.84 6.79 11.77
CA THR A 5 -7.11 5.95 12.73
C THR A 5 -6.99 4.51 12.23
N LYS A 6 -7.71 4.17 11.15
CA LYS A 6 -7.77 2.84 10.56
C LYS A 6 -7.18 2.80 9.17
N ALA A 7 -6.57 1.67 8.84
CA ALA A 7 -6.18 1.35 7.47
C ALA A 7 -6.77 0.01 7.03
N ILE A 8 -7.14 -0.08 5.74
CA ILE A 8 -7.48 -1.34 5.08
C ILE A 8 -6.35 -1.67 4.11
N ILE A 9 -5.75 -2.84 4.27
CA ILE A 9 -4.70 -3.37 3.40
C ILE A 9 -5.25 -4.56 2.61
N PRO A 10 -5.51 -4.41 1.29
CA PRO A 10 -5.92 -5.53 0.44
C PRO A 10 -4.73 -6.45 0.17
N ALA A 11 -4.83 -7.70 0.62
CA ALA A 11 -3.79 -8.72 0.49
C ALA A 11 -4.35 -10.07 -0.03
N ALA A 12 -5.48 -10.06 -0.76
CA ALA A 12 -6.13 -11.29 -1.21
C ALA A 12 -5.60 -11.85 -2.55
N GLY A 13 -4.83 -11.07 -3.30
CA GLY A 13 -4.29 -11.45 -4.62
C GLY A 13 -3.34 -12.64 -4.57
N PHE A 14 -3.37 -13.49 -5.61
CA PHE A 14 -2.57 -14.74 -5.67
C PHE A 14 -1.10 -14.54 -6.05
N GLY A 15 -0.70 -13.36 -6.53
CA GLY A 15 0.69 -13.08 -6.92
C GLY A 15 1.19 -13.94 -8.09
N THR A 16 0.36 -14.21 -9.08
CA THR A 16 0.64 -15.15 -10.18
C THR A 16 1.89 -14.82 -10.99
N ARG A 17 2.31 -13.54 -11.02
CA ARG A 17 3.54 -13.09 -11.69
C ARG A 17 4.82 -13.65 -11.05
N PHE A 18 4.74 -14.12 -9.79
CA PHE A 18 5.84 -14.68 -9.02
C PHE A 18 5.76 -16.20 -8.85
N LEU A 19 4.90 -16.89 -9.62
CA LEU A 19 4.91 -18.35 -9.61
C LEU A 19 6.24 -18.88 -10.13
N PRO A 20 6.76 -19.97 -9.53
CA PRO A 20 6.13 -20.86 -8.54
C PRO A 20 6.26 -20.41 -7.08
N GLN A 21 7.02 -19.36 -6.76
CA GLN A 21 7.29 -18.91 -5.39
C GLN A 21 5.99 -18.65 -4.61
N THR A 22 5.05 -17.93 -5.21
CA THR A 22 3.80 -17.53 -4.57
C THR A 22 2.74 -18.65 -4.49
N LYS A 23 3.08 -19.87 -4.91
CA LYS A 23 2.25 -21.04 -4.64
C LYS A 23 2.11 -21.33 -3.14
N ALA A 24 3.19 -21.14 -2.38
CA ALA A 24 3.26 -21.47 -0.95
C ALA A 24 3.43 -20.22 -0.06
N MET A 25 3.86 -19.10 -0.61
CA MET A 25 4.12 -17.86 0.14
C MET A 25 3.34 -16.69 -0.47
N PRO A 26 2.65 -15.87 0.34
CA PRO A 26 2.04 -14.63 -0.14
C PRO A 26 3.06 -13.70 -0.80
N LYS A 27 2.69 -13.02 -1.90
CA LYS A 27 3.58 -12.04 -2.54
C LYS A 27 4.00 -10.92 -1.59
N GLU A 28 3.13 -10.56 -0.68
CA GLU A 28 3.31 -9.54 0.35
C GLU A 28 4.40 -9.92 1.38
N MET A 29 4.74 -11.22 1.46
CA MET A 29 5.79 -11.77 2.32
C MET A 29 7.13 -11.95 1.58
N LEU A 30 7.24 -11.55 0.32
CA LEU A 30 8.53 -11.51 -0.37
C LEU A 30 9.47 -10.53 0.37
N PRO A 31 10.72 -10.93 0.66
CA PRO A 31 11.61 -10.11 1.48
C PRO A 31 12.31 -9.01 0.66
N ILE A 32 12.34 -7.80 1.20
CA ILE A 32 13.31 -6.78 0.80
C ILE A 32 14.42 -6.79 1.85
N ILE A 33 15.53 -7.43 1.53
CA ILE A 33 16.65 -7.77 2.43
C ILE A 33 16.18 -8.72 3.55
N ASP A 34 15.73 -8.21 4.69
CA ASP A 34 15.38 -8.95 5.90
C ASP A 34 13.95 -8.72 6.40
N LYS A 35 13.21 -7.82 5.74
CA LYS A 35 11.80 -7.53 6.06
C LYS A 35 10.88 -7.89 4.90
N PRO A 36 9.70 -8.49 5.14
CA PRO A 36 8.70 -8.65 4.09
C PRO A 36 8.14 -7.30 3.63
N ILE A 37 7.72 -7.22 2.36
CA ILE A 37 7.18 -5.99 1.75
C ILE A 37 6.08 -5.37 2.61
N ILE A 38 5.12 -6.17 3.08
CA ILE A 38 3.99 -5.69 3.87
C ILE A 38 4.42 -5.02 5.19
N GLN A 39 5.57 -5.37 5.75
CA GLN A 39 6.08 -4.73 6.96
C GLN A 39 6.45 -3.27 6.71
N TYR A 40 7.07 -2.94 5.57
CA TYR A 40 7.35 -1.54 5.20
C TYR A 40 6.06 -0.71 5.09
N VAL A 41 5.00 -1.30 4.52
CA VAL A 41 3.67 -0.67 4.42
C VAL A 41 3.07 -0.41 5.79
N VAL A 42 3.14 -1.39 6.70
CA VAL A 42 2.60 -1.27 8.06
C VAL A 42 3.40 -0.29 8.90
N GLU A 43 4.75 -0.34 8.87
CA GLU A 43 5.63 0.59 9.58
C GLU A 43 5.30 2.04 9.23
N GLU A 44 5.13 2.36 7.93
CA GLU A 44 4.80 3.71 7.48
C GLU A 44 3.41 4.18 7.97
N LEU A 45 2.42 3.29 7.97
CA LEU A 45 1.09 3.59 8.54
C LEU A 45 1.18 3.91 10.03
N VAL A 46 1.94 3.11 10.78
CA VAL A 46 2.15 3.29 12.23
C VAL A 46 2.89 4.59 12.53
N GLU A 47 3.92 4.94 11.76
CA GLU A 47 4.64 6.22 11.85
C GLU A 47 3.72 7.41 11.61
N ALA A 48 2.76 7.28 10.70
CA ALA A 48 1.75 8.31 10.45
C ALA A 48 0.66 8.41 11.54
N GLY A 49 0.65 7.48 12.51
CA GLY A 49 -0.29 7.45 13.63
C GLY A 49 -1.52 6.56 13.42
N ILE A 50 -1.55 5.75 12.36
CA ILE A 50 -2.60 4.74 12.16
C ILE A 50 -2.32 3.56 13.09
N ARG A 51 -3.34 3.11 13.81
CA ARG A 51 -3.19 2.06 14.84
C ARG A 51 -4.01 0.81 14.59
N ASP A 52 -5.15 0.92 13.91
CA ASP A 52 -6.02 -0.21 13.63
C ASP A 52 -5.84 -0.60 12.15
N ILE A 53 -5.19 -1.74 11.92
CA ILE A 53 -4.85 -2.23 10.59
C ILE A 53 -5.69 -3.44 10.24
N ILE A 54 -6.55 -3.28 9.22
CA ILE A 54 -7.45 -4.30 8.73
C ILE A 54 -6.84 -4.93 7.47
N ILE A 55 -6.34 -6.15 7.60
CA ILE A 55 -5.76 -6.90 6.47
C ILE A 55 -6.84 -7.77 5.85
N VAL A 56 -7.19 -7.49 4.59
CA VAL A 56 -8.20 -8.25 3.85
C VAL A 56 -7.52 -9.27 2.96
N GLY A 57 -7.49 -10.52 3.43
CA GLY A 57 -6.75 -11.62 2.82
C GLY A 57 -7.63 -12.71 2.20
N SER A 58 -6.99 -13.77 1.73
CA SER A 58 -7.58 -15.00 1.21
C SER A 58 -7.03 -16.24 1.94
N THR A 59 -7.39 -17.45 1.50
CA THR A 59 -7.09 -18.70 2.20
C THR A 59 -5.59 -18.99 2.38
N ASN A 60 -4.74 -18.49 1.49
CA ASN A 60 -3.29 -18.75 1.49
C ASN A 60 -2.46 -17.62 2.10
N LYS A 61 -3.03 -16.78 2.97
CA LYS A 61 -2.38 -15.57 3.52
C LYS A 61 -1.98 -15.70 5.00
N ARG A 62 -2.05 -16.91 5.56
CA ARG A 62 -1.73 -17.15 6.97
C ARG A 62 -0.34 -16.65 7.38
N ALA A 63 0.65 -16.73 6.49
CA ALA A 63 1.99 -16.22 6.79
C ALA A 63 2.03 -14.73 7.12
N ILE A 64 1.06 -13.93 6.65
CA ILE A 64 0.91 -12.53 7.04
C ILE A 64 0.39 -12.41 8.47
N GLU A 65 -0.58 -13.27 8.82
CA GLU A 65 -1.14 -13.33 10.18
C GLU A 65 -0.02 -13.74 11.17
N ASP A 66 0.68 -14.84 10.86
CA ASP A 66 1.78 -15.36 11.69
C ASP A 66 2.95 -14.36 11.83
N HIS A 67 3.17 -13.47 10.85
CA HIS A 67 4.25 -12.49 10.87
C HIS A 67 4.02 -11.37 11.90
N PHE A 68 2.79 -10.90 12.04
CA PHE A 68 2.43 -9.83 12.97
C PHE A 68 1.86 -10.34 14.30
N ASP A 69 1.75 -11.66 14.46
CA ASP A 69 1.33 -12.27 15.72
C ASP A 69 2.50 -12.40 16.70
N PHE A 70 2.19 -12.70 17.95
CA PHE A 70 3.22 -12.98 18.95
C PHE A 70 4.11 -14.16 18.53
N PRO A 71 5.43 -14.06 18.71
CA PRO A 71 6.34 -15.14 18.37
C PRO A 71 6.03 -16.39 19.19
N ASN A 72 6.09 -17.58 18.57
CA ASN A 72 5.85 -18.82 19.27
C ASN A 72 6.92 -19.12 20.34
N GLU A 73 6.53 -19.85 21.38
CA GLU A 73 7.41 -20.16 22.52
C GLU A 73 8.65 -20.97 22.15
N ASP A 74 8.60 -21.80 21.11
CA ASP A 74 9.77 -22.58 20.66
C ASP A 74 10.84 -21.67 20.07
N LEU A 75 10.46 -20.66 19.28
CA LEU A 75 11.36 -19.64 18.75
C LEU A 75 11.97 -18.83 19.90
N LEU A 76 11.15 -18.36 20.83
CA LEU A 76 11.64 -17.59 21.99
C LEU A 76 12.57 -18.42 22.88
N ALA A 77 12.26 -19.69 23.13
CA ALA A 77 13.12 -20.59 23.88
C ALA A 77 14.47 -20.79 23.19
N ASN A 78 14.49 -20.98 21.87
CA ASN A 78 15.71 -21.07 21.07
C ASN A 78 16.56 -19.80 21.14
N LEU A 79 15.94 -18.62 21.00
CA LEU A 79 16.63 -17.35 21.12
C LEU A 79 17.22 -17.14 22.51
N ARG A 80 16.44 -17.41 23.58
CA ARG A 80 16.90 -17.31 24.97
C ARG A 80 18.09 -18.25 25.26
N ALA A 81 18.06 -19.48 24.71
CA ALA A 81 19.18 -20.42 24.82
C ALA A 81 20.47 -19.93 24.14
N GLY A 82 20.36 -19.06 23.13
CA GLY A 82 21.49 -18.39 22.48
C GLY A 82 22.15 -17.27 23.31
N GLY A 83 21.58 -16.97 24.49
CA GLY A 83 22.12 -16.01 25.47
C GLY A 83 21.95 -14.53 25.07
N PRO A 84 22.61 -13.59 25.79
CA PRO A 84 22.36 -12.14 25.65
C PRO A 84 22.52 -11.57 24.25
N LYS A 85 23.34 -12.17 23.40
CA LYS A 85 23.53 -11.76 22.00
C LYS A 85 22.27 -11.90 21.15
N LYS A 86 21.28 -12.68 21.61
CA LYS A 86 20.01 -12.90 20.93
C LYS A 86 18.88 -11.99 21.45
N GLN A 87 19.12 -11.24 22.52
CA GLN A 87 18.12 -10.31 23.06
C GLN A 87 17.58 -9.31 22.03
N PRO A 88 18.39 -8.68 21.14
CA PRO A 88 17.88 -7.77 20.13
C PRO A 88 16.85 -8.39 19.17
N TYR A 89 16.95 -9.69 18.89
CA TYR A 89 15.94 -10.39 18.07
C TYR A 89 14.62 -10.60 18.83
N ILE A 90 14.70 -10.87 20.15
CA ILE A 90 13.50 -11.00 20.99
C ILE A 90 12.77 -9.65 21.06
N ASP A 91 13.52 -8.56 21.29
CA ASP A 91 12.99 -7.21 21.38
C ASP A 91 12.32 -6.81 20.05
N MET A 92 12.98 -7.04 18.92
CA MET A 92 12.44 -6.80 17.57
C MET A 92 11.13 -7.57 17.31
N LEU A 93 11.05 -8.85 17.73
CA LEU A 93 9.83 -9.64 17.57
C LEU A 93 8.67 -9.12 18.44
N SER A 94 8.97 -8.65 19.65
CA SER A 94 7.96 -8.03 20.53
C SER A 94 7.47 -6.71 19.93
N GLU A 95 8.38 -5.83 19.48
CA GLU A 95 8.04 -4.57 18.82
C GLU A 95 7.16 -4.78 17.58
N LEU A 96 7.46 -5.82 16.78
CA LEU A 96 6.68 -6.19 15.59
C LEU A 96 5.24 -6.56 15.95
N SER A 97 5.03 -7.38 16.97
CA SER A 97 3.70 -7.85 17.37
C SER A 97 2.86 -6.75 18.07
N GLU A 98 3.52 -5.76 18.67
CA GLU A 98 2.86 -4.69 19.43
C GLU A 98 2.69 -3.37 18.64
N MET A 99 3.20 -3.29 17.40
CA MET A 99 3.25 -2.03 16.65
C MET A 99 1.86 -1.48 16.28
N ALA A 100 0.85 -2.35 16.10
CA ALA A 100 -0.51 -1.98 15.73
C ALA A 100 -1.53 -3.00 16.24
N ASN A 101 -2.82 -2.64 16.16
CA ASN A 101 -3.93 -3.56 16.36
C ASN A 101 -4.30 -4.18 15.00
N PHE A 102 -4.13 -5.49 14.84
CA PHE A 102 -4.41 -6.18 13.59
C PHE A 102 -5.78 -6.86 13.60
N VAL A 103 -6.53 -6.66 12.51
CA VAL A 103 -7.81 -7.33 12.23
C VAL A 103 -7.70 -8.04 10.88
N TYR A 104 -7.94 -9.34 10.87
CA TYR A 104 -7.87 -10.15 9.65
C TYR A 104 -9.26 -10.47 9.13
N VAL A 105 -9.54 -10.07 7.89
CA VAL A 105 -10.84 -10.26 7.23
C VAL A 105 -10.65 -11.10 5.97
N ARG A 106 -11.56 -12.06 5.75
CA ARG A 106 -11.58 -12.84 4.49
C ARG A 106 -12.33 -12.09 3.41
N GLN A 107 -11.66 -11.86 2.27
CA GLN A 107 -12.31 -11.26 1.11
C GLN A 107 -13.46 -12.14 0.61
N LYS A 108 -14.63 -11.51 0.41
CA LYS A 108 -15.83 -12.13 -0.16
C LYS A 108 -16.41 -11.22 -1.23
N GLY A 109 -16.66 -11.75 -2.42
CA GLY A 109 -17.24 -10.98 -3.52
C GLY A 109 -16.46 -11.11 -4.82
N PRO A 110 -16.79 -10.30 -5.83
CA PRO A 110 -16.13 -10.33 -7.14
C PRO A 110 -14.66 -9.92 -7.05
N TYR A 111 -13.88 -10.28 -8.06
CA TYR A 111 -12.51 -9.81 -8.21
C TYR A 111 -12.48 -8.29 -8.39
N GLY A 112 -11.57 -7.61 -7.70
CA GLY A 112 -11.37 -6.18 -7.85
C GLY A 112 -11.03 -5.46 -6.54
N ASN A 113 -10.63 -4.21 -6.67
CA ASN A 113 -10.12 -3.42 -5.56
C ASN A 113 -11.21 -2.75 -4.68
N ALA A 114 -12.49 -2.77 -5.11
CA ALA A 114 -13.60 -2.35 -4.25
C ALA A 114 -14.03 -3.45 -3.25
N THR A 115 -13.80 -4.72 -3.58
CA THR A 115 -14.22 -5.86 -2.76
C THR A 115 -13.56 -5.91 -1.38
N PRO A 116 -12.26 -5.60 -1.19
CA PRO A 116 -11.67 -5.50 0.14
C PRO A 116 -12.36 -4.44 1.03
N ILE A 117 -12.73 -3.29 0.46
CA ILE A 117 -13.47 -2.26 1.20
C ILE A 117 -14.83 -2.80 1.67
N LEU A 118 -15.59 -3.48 0.79
CA LEU A 118 -16.85 -4.12 1.16
C LEU A 118 -16.67 -5.21 2.22
N SER A 119 -15.61 -6.00 2.12
CA SER A 119 -15.34 -7.07 3.09
C SER A 119 -15.07 -6.52 4.50
N ALA A 120 -14.46 -5.33 4.58
CA ALA A 120 -14.16 -4.62 5.83
C ALA A 120 -15.23 -3.59 6.23
N ALA A 121 -16.29 -3.41 5.44
CA ALA A 121 -17.29 -2.34 5.61
C ALA A 121 -17.91 -2.30 7.02
N HIS A 122 -18.11 -3.45 7.65
CA HIS A 122 -18.68 -3.57 9.01
C HIS A 122 -17.75 -3.03 10.12
N LEU A 123 -16.50 -2.72 9.80
CA LEU A 123 -15.48 -2.16 10.70
C LEU A 123 -15.27 -0.65 10.50
N ILE A 124 -15.91 -0.05 9.50
CA ILE A 124 -15.77 1.36 9.13
C ILE A 124 -17.12 2.06 9.30
N ALA A 125 -17.16 3.11 10.12
CA ALA A 125 -18.36 3.95 10.22
C ALA A 125 -18.45 4.90 9.03
N GLU A 126 -19.67 5.31 8.67
CA GLU A 126 -19.91 6.19 7.51
C GLU A 126 -19.22 7.55 7.64
N ASP A 127 -19.11 8.08 8.86
CA ASP A 127 -18.43 9.34 9.18
C ASP A 127 -16.94 9.19 9.50
N GLU A 128 -16.37 7.99 9.32
CA GLU A 128 -14.98 7.66 9.66
C GLU A 128 -14.13 7.54 8.39
N PRO A 129 -13.20 8.47 8.15
CA PRO A 129 -12.23 8.31 7.07
C PRO A 129 -11.22 7.22 7.42
N PHE A 130 -10.70 6.55 6.40
CA PHE A 130 -9.71 5.49 6.55
C PHE A 130 -8.64 5.55 5.46
N ILE A 131 -7.47 4.98 5.74
CA ILE A 131 -6.44 4.77 4.72
C ILE A 131 -6.71 3.44 4.00
N TYR A 132 -6.63 3.46 2.68
CA TYR A 132 -6.68 2.28 1.83
C TYR A 132 -5.35 2.17 1.09
N LYS A 133 -4.50 1.20 1.46
CA LYS A 133 -3.11 1.13 1.00
C LYS A 133 -2.77 -0.26 0.50
N TRP A 134 -2.16 -0.34 -0.70
CA TRP A 134 -1.74 -1.61 -1.26
C TRP A 134 -0.65 -2.27 -0.40
N ALA A 135 -0.60 -3.61 -0.43
CA ALA A 135 0.33 -4.40 0.38
C ALA A 135 1.69 -4.63 -0.31
N ASP A 136 1.82 -4.26 -1.58
CA ASP A 136 2.94 -4.63 -2.43
C ASP A 136 3.46 -3.48 -3.33
N ASP A 137 3.03 -2.25 -3.07
CA ASP A 137 3.64 -1.05 -3.61
C ASP A 137 3.65 0.07 -2.56
N PHE A 138 4.68 0.88 -2.56
CA PHE A 138 4.85 1.92 -1.54
C PHE A 138 5.79 3.03 -2.01
N PHE A 139 5.72 4.16 -1.32
CA PHE A 139 6.72 5.22 -1.43
C PHE A 139 7.76 5.08 -0.33
N PHE A 140 9.02 5.23 -0.69
CA PHE A 140 10.10 5.42 0.27
C PHE A 140 10.51 6.89 0.25
N ALA A 141 10.13 7.63 1.30
CA ALA A 141 10.32 9.07 1.42
C ALA A 141 10.67 9.47 2.86
N PRO A 142 11.44 10.55 3.09
CA PRO A 142 11.71 11.06 4.44
C PRO A 142 10.46 11.43 5.22
N THR A 143 9.44 11.99 4.53
CA THR A 143 8.08 12.13 5.06
C THR A 143 7.21 11.12 4.33
N GLY A 144 6.77 10.08 5.04
CA GLY A 144 5.99 8.98 4.45
C GLY A 144 4.75 9.45 3.68
N SER A 145 4.32 8.69 2.69
CA SER A 145 3.18 9.04 1.84
C SER A 145 1.89 9.22 2.65
N THR A 146 1.63 8.33 3.61
CA THR A 146 0.48 8.44 4.52
C THR A 146 0.46 9.78 5.25
N ARG A 147 1.61 10.25 5.74
CA ARG A 147 1.71 11.55 6.41
C ARG A 147 1.40 12.69 5.45
N GLN A 148 1.92 12.65 4.22
CA GLN A 148 1.63 13.66 3.21
C GLN A 148 0.14 13.71 2.82
N LEU A 149 -0.56 12.56 2.80
CA LEU A 149 -2.01 12.53 2.59
C LEU A 149 -2.77 13.14 3.78
N LEU A 150 -2.35 12.82 5.00
CA LEU A 150 -2.96 13.36 6.22
C LEU A 150 -2.79 14.88 6.31
N ASP A 151 -1.67 15.44 5.87
CA ASP A 151 -1.44 16.89 5.85
C ASP A 151 -2.44 17.60 4.90
N VAL A 152 -2.71 17.03 3.72
CA VAL A 152 -3.75 17.54 2.80
C VAL A 152 -5.14 17.40 3.41
N TYR A 153 -5.42 16.27 4.07
CA TYR A 153 -6.70 16.05 4.74
C TYR A 153 -6.95 17.02 5.88
N ASP A 154 -5.93 17.29 6.70
CA ASP A 154 -6.03 18.21 7.84
C ASP A 154 -6.32 19.65 7.37
N GLU A 155 -5.79 20.06 6.19
CA GLU A 155 -6.00 21.40 5.63
C GLU A 155 -7.34 21.53 4.89
N HIS A 156 -7.73 20.55 4.09
CA HIS A 156 -8.81 20.72 3.11
C HIS A 156 -10.05 19.86 3.40
N HIS A 157 -9.91 18.78 4.13
CA HIS A 157 -10.92 17.73 4.38
C HIS A 157 -11.48 17.12 3.07
N GLY A 158 -11.68 15.80 3.04
CA GLY A 158 -12.13 15.06 1.86
C GLY A 158 -11.24 13.85 1.55
N GLY A 159 -11.50 13.14 0.48
CA GLY A 159 -10.63 12.04 0.04
C GLY A 159 -9.30 12.57 -0.49
N VAL A 160 -8.22 11.81 -0.31
CA VAL A 160 -6.89 12.18 -0.84
C VAL A 160 -6.23 10.98 -1.50
N PHE A 161 -5.79 11.13 -2.73
CA PHE A 161 -5.10 10.09 -3.51
C PHE A 161 -3.61 10.36 -3.57
N ALA A 162 -2.78 9.38 -3.21
CA ALA A 162 -1.36 9.44 -3.48
C ALA A 162 -1.11 9.33 -4.98
N CYS A 163 -0.29 10.22 -5.51
CA CYS A 163 0.04 10.26 -6.92
C CYS A 163 1.55 10.36 -7.12
N LYS A 164 2.00 9.80 -8.25
CA LYS A 164 3.33 10.03 -8.81
C LYS A 164 3.22 10.68 -10.18
N LYS A 165 4.27 11.36 -10.64
CA LYS A 165 4.34 11.75 -12.05
C LYS A 165 4.56 10.54 -12.94
N VAL A 166 3.85 10.52 -14.05
CA VAL A 166 4.08 9.56 -15.13
C VAL A 166 5.47 9.82 -15.73
N LEU A 167 6.29 8.78 -15.84
CA LEU A 167 7.63 8.84 -16.39
C LEU A 167 7.72 8.28 -17.81
N THR A 168 6.81 7.38 -18.18
CA THR A 168 6.78 6.71 -19.48
C THR A 168 5.36 6.64 -20.01
N ASP A 169 5.20 6.66 -21.34
CA ASP A 169 3.90 6.55 -22.01
C ASP A 169 3.13 5.29 -21.59
N LYS A 170 3.83 4.21 -21.28
CA LYS A 170 3.27 2.93 -20.87
C LYS A 170 2.52 3.00 -19.52
N GLU A 171 2.88 3.93 -18.67
CA GLU A 171 2.24 4.10 -17.36
C GLU A 171 0.81 4.64 -17.47
N TYR A 172 0.48 5.36 -18.53
CA TYR A 172 -0.90 5.80 -18.82
C TYR A 172 -1.85 4.63 -19.09
N ASP A 173 -1.32 3.46 -19.50
CA ASP A 173 -2.08 2.23 -19.71
C ASP A 173 -2.12 1.35 -18.43
N GLN A 174 -1.44 1.75 -17.37
CA GLN A 174 -1.30 0.97 -16.15
C GLN A 174 -2.06 1.54 -14.96
N TYR A 175 -2.16 2.87 -14.86
CA TYR A 175 -2.67 3.56 -13.69
C TYR A 175 -3.88 4.45 -14.01
N GLY A 176 -4.66 4.73 -12.97
CA GLY A 176 -5.67 5.79 -13.03
C GLY A 176 -4.98 7.17 -13.04
N ILE A 177 -5.41 8.06 -13.91
CA ILE A 177 -4.86 9.41 -14.05
C ILE A 177 -5.84 10.42 -13.46
N ALA A 178 -5.38 11.20 -12.48
CA ALA A 178 -6.17 12.21 -11.78
C ALA A 178 -6.00 13.58 -12.43
N ALA A 179 -7.09 14.34 -12.54
CA ALA A 179 -7.06 15.73 -12.98
C ALA A 179 -7.98 16.63 -12.16
N GLY A 180 -7.69 17.91 -12.17
CA GLY A 180 -8.44 18.91 -11.42
C GLY A 180 -7.77 20.27 -11.39
N ASP A 181 -8.29 21.15 -10.53
CA ASP A 181 -7.74 22.50 -10.36
C ASP A 181 -6.52 22.47 -9.43
N LYS A 182 -5.47 23.15 -9.82
CA LYS A 182 -4.24 23.27 -9.03
C LYS A 182 -4.50 24.06 -7.75
N ILE A 183 -4.17 23.45 -6.59
CA ILE A 183 -4.14 24.14 -5.29
C ILE A 183 -2.72 24.67 -5.04
N ASN A 184 -1.72 23.80 -5.21
CA ASN A 184 -0.29 24.14 -5.12
C ASN A 184 0.51 23.23 -6.07
N ASP A 185 1.85 23.29 -6.01
CA ASP A 185 2.70 22.54 -6.96
C ASP A 185 2.58 21.00 -6.85
N ALA A 186 2.08 20.49 -5.73
CA ALA A 186 1.98 19.06 -5.48
C ALA A 186 0.54 18.58 -5.19
N THR A 187 -0.47 19.48 -5.23
CA THR A 187 -1.84 19.10 -4.85
C THR A 187 -2.85 19.68 -5.83
N LEU A 188 -3.76 18.83 -6.32
CA LEU A 188 -4.93 19.23 -7.12
C LEU A 188 -6.23 19.00 -6.34
N ALA A 189 -7.21 19.89 -6.48
CA ALA A 189 -8.61 19.58 -6.19
C ALA A 189 -9.14 18.73 -7.35
N MET A 190 -9.40 17.46 -7.10
CA MET A 190 -9.80 16.51 -8.15
C MET A 190 -11.19 16.84 -8.69
N LYS A 191 -11.31 16.79 -10.02
CA LYS A 191 -12.57 16.84 -10.76
C LYS A 191 -12.89 15.50 -11.42
N GLU A 192 -11.84 14.76 -11.75
CA GLU A 192 -11.99 13.47 -12.40
C GLU A 192 -10.79 12.55 -12.12
N ILE A 193 -11.04 11.25 -12.27
CA ILE A 193 -10.04 10.19 -12.34
C ILE A 193 -10.43 9.21 -13.43
N ILE A 194 -9.55 8.99 -14.40
CA ILE A 194 -9.78 8.10 -15.53
C ILE A 194 -8.84 6.90 -15.41
N GLU A 195 -9.42 5.71 -15.29
CA GLU A 195 -8.65 4.46 -15.19
C GLU A 195 -8.05 4.09 -16.56
N LYS A 196 -6.72 3.99 -16.62
CA LYS A 196 -5.95 3.54 -17.80
C LYS A 196 -6.34 4.25 -19.10
N PRO A 197 -6.33 5.59 -19.14
CA PRO A 197 -6.86 6.33 -20.29
C PRO A 197 -6.04 6.19 -21.56
N GLY A 198 -4.80 5.69 -21.48
CA GLY A 198 -3.81 5.84 -22.52
C GLY A 198 -3.29 7.29 -22.61
N LYS A 199 -2.12 7.46 -23.23
CA LYS A 199 -1.45 8.78 -23.29
C LYS A 199 -2.29 9.88 -23.95
N GLU A 200 -2.97 9.52 -25.04
CA GLU A 200 -3.73 10.51 -25.85
C GLU A 200 -4.97 11.06 -25.14
N SER A 201 -5.55 10.25 -24.23
CA SER A 201 -6.78 10.61 -23.50
C SER A 201 -6.52 10.96 -22.03
N ALA A 202 -5.25 10.97 -21.61
CA ALA A 202 -4.89 11.27 -20.23
C ALA A 202 -5.12 12.76 -19.90
N PRO A 203 -5.88 13.06 -18.82
CA PRO A 203 -6.20 14.45 -18.47
C PRO A 203 -5.03 15.20 -17.81
N SER A 204 -4.00 14.48 -17.33
CA SER A 204 -2.81 15.03 -16.67
C SER A 204 -1.64 14.05 -16.73
N ASP A 205 -0.53 14.35 -16.03
CA ASP A 205 0.62 13.46 -15.79
C ASP A 205 0.66 12.90 -14.36
N LEU A 206 -0.46 12.96 -13.61
CA LEU A 206 -0.52 12.45 -12.23
C LEU A 206 -1.19 11.09 -12.17
N ALA A 207 -0.39 10.04 -12.05
CA ALA A 207 -0.83 8.68 -11.85
C ALA A 207 -1.16 8.41 -10.38
N SER A 208 -2.37 7.95 -10.13
CA SER A 208 -2.85 7.51 -8.81
C SER A 208 -2.32 6.12 -8.49
N VAL A 209 -1.57 5.99 -7.41
CA VAL A 209 -0.87 4.74 -7.05
C VAL A 209 -0.85 4.52 -5.53
N SER A 210 -0.68 3.28 -5.12
CA SER A 210 -0.32 2.84 -3.77
C SER A 210 -1.35 3.09 -2.67
N GLU A 211 -1.84 4.33 -2.50
CA GLU A 211 -2.49 4.72 -1.26
C GLU A 211 -3.56 5.77 -1.46
N TYR A 212 -4.62 5.64 -0.66
CA TYR A 212 -5.80 6.49 -0.72
C TYR A 212 -6.30 6.78 0.69
N LEU A 213 -6.54 8.03 1.02
CA LEU A 213 -7.38 8.40 2.15
C LEU A 213 -8.81 8.51 1.64
N LEU A 214 -9.68 7.63 2.08
CA LEU A 214 -11.07 7.55 1.63
C LEU A 214 -12.04 7.92 2.76
N PRO A 215 -13.12 8.67 2.48
CA PRO A 215 -14.19 8.89 3.43
C PRO A 215 -15.01 7.59 3.64
N GLY A 216 -15.45 7.30 4.85
CA GLY A 216 -16.33 6.14 5.13
C GLY A 216 -17.62 6.15 4.33
N GLY A 217 -18.12 7.32 3.97
CA GLY A 217 -19.26 7.51 3.07
C GLY A 217 -19.12 6.87 1.69
N ILE A 218 -17.93 6.40 1.27
CA ILE A 218 -17.77 5.63 0.03
C ILE A 218 -18.43 4.24 0.12
N VAL A 219 -18.53 3.67 1.33
CA VAL A 219 -19.06 2.31 1.53
C VAL A 219 -20.48 2.14 0.98
N PRO A 220 -21.46 3.01 1.27
CA PRO A 220 -22.78 2.94 0.67
C PRO A 220 -22.80 2.99 -0.86
N TYR A 221 -21.92 3.79 -1.50
CA TYR A 221 -21.79 3.84 -2.96
C TYR A 221 -21.35 2.49 -3.52
N ILE A 222 -20.32 1.88 -2.94
CA ILE A 222 -19.81 0.59 -3.37
C ILE A 222 -20.86 -0.51 -3.12
N GLN A 223 -21.57 -0.49 -1.97
CA GLN A 223 -22.63 -1.44 -1.66
C GLN A 223 -23.79 -1.37 -2.65
N LYS A 224 -24.17 -0.18 -3.08
CA LYS A 224 -25.17 0.00 -4.14
C LYS A 224 -24.67 -0.51 -5.49
N GLY A 225 -23.41 -0.24 -5.82
CA GLY A 225 -22.81 -0.61 -7.09
C GLY A 225 -22.62 -2.12 -7.28
N ILE A 226 -22.36 -2.89 -6.22
CA ILE A 226 -22.16 -4.35 -6.35
C ILE A 226 -23.41 -5.06 -6.89
N GLY A 227 -24.62 -4.55 -6.60
CA GLY A 227 -25.86 -5.10 -7.11
C GLY A 227 -26.03 -4.95 -8.63
N ALA A 228 -25.33 -4.02 -9.26
CA ALA A 228 -25.32 -3.77 -10.69
C ALA A 228 -24.08 -4.33 -11.41
N HIS A 229 -23.15 -4.93 -10.67
CA HIS A 229 -21.91 -5.47 -11.25
C HIS A 229 -22.14 -6.83 -11.91
N GLU A 230 -21.99 -6.91 -13.22
CA GLU A 230 -22.24 -8.12 -14.00
C GLU A 230 -20.95 -8.91 -14.28
N SER A 231 -19.83 -8.24 -14.57
CA SER A 231 -18.57 -8.90 -14.95
C SER A 231 -17.37 -7.95 -14.90
N GLY A 232 -16.18 -8.53 -14.95
CA GLY A 232 -14.91 -7.78 -14.95
C GLY A 232 -14.40 -7.46 -13.54
N GLU A 233 -13.48 -6.52 -13.45
CA GLU A 233 -12.89 -6.08 -12.20
C GLU A 233 -13.80 -5.07 -11.49
N PHE A 234 -14.21 -5.39 -10.26
CA PHE A 234 -15.03 -4.49 -9.44
C PHE A 234 -14.12 -3.48 -8.74
N THR A 235 -14.03 -2.25 -9.29
CA THR A 235 -13.14 -1.21 -8.83
C THR A 235 -13.87 -0.09 -8.08
N PHE A 236 -13.16 0.61 -7.18
CA PHE A 236 -13.77 1.68 -6.38
C PHE A 236 -13.72 3.07 -7.07
N GLN A 237 -12.87 3.26 -8.08
CA GLN A 237 -12.68 4.53 -8.76
C GLN A 237 -13.97 5.13 -9.35
N PRO A 238 -14.86 4.35 -10.00
CA PRO A 238 -16.14 4.87 -10.47
C PRO A 238 -17.02 5.46 -9.36
N PHE A 239 -16.94 4.89 -8.14
CA PHE A 239 -17.70 5.40 -6.99
C PHE A 239 -17.10 6.68 -6.42
N VAL A 240 -15.78 6.84 -6.49
CA VAL A 240 -15.12 8.12 -6.21
C VAL A 240 -15.57 9.18 -7.20
N GLN A 241 -15.63 8.85 -8.50
CA GLN A 241 -16.12 9.78 -9.53
C GLN A 241 -17.58 10.20 -9.25
N GLN A 242 -18.45 9.26 -8.91
CA GLN A 242 -19.84 9.55 -8.53
C GLN A 242 -19.91 10.45 -7.28
N MET A 243 -19.07 10.21 -6.28
CA MET A 243 -19.01 11.07 -5.09
C MET A 243 -18.55 12.50 -5.44
N ILE A 244 -17.60 12.67 -6.37
CA ILE A 244 -17.16 13.99 -6.86
C ILE A 244 -18.34 14.70 -7.54
N GLU A 245 -19.10 14.02 -8.39
CA GLU A 245 -20.29 14.53 -9.06
C GLU A 245 -21.40 14.92 -8.06
N ASP A 246 -21.52 14.20 -6.95
CA ASP A 246 -22.44 14.50 -5.84
C ASP A 246 -21.90 15.63 -4.92
N GLY A 247 -20.75 16.23 -5.24
CA GLY A 247 -20.17 17.40 -4.54
C GLY A 247 -19.22 17.07 -3.39
N HIS A 248 -18.80 15.81 -3.23
CA HIS A 248 -17.77 15.45 -2.26
C HIS A 248 -16.40 15.90 -2.76
N LYS A 249 -15.55 16.35 -1.83
CA LYS A 249 -14.21 16.82 -2.15
C LYS A 249 -13.23 15.66 -2.20
N PHE A 250 -12.40 15.64 -3.24
CA PHE A 250 -11.26 14.75 -3.37
C PHE A 250 -10.03 15.52 -3.85
N TYR A 251 -8.86 15.06 -3.50
CA TYR A 251 -7.58 15.69 -3.81
C TYR A 251 -6.61 14.65 -4.37
N ALA A 252 -5.79 15.07 -5.33
CA ALA A 252 -4.65 14.31 -5.81
C ALA A 252 -3.38 14.94 -5.25
N ARG A 253 -2.64 14.19 -4.43
CA ARG A 253 -1.38 14.61 -3.83
C ARG A 253 -0.21 13.92 -4.51
N GLN A 254 0.59 14.65 -5.29
CA GLN A 254 1.90 14.17 -5.71
C GLN A 254 2.78 13.96 -4.49
N ILE A 255 3.24 12.72 -4.26
CA ILE A 255 4.20 12.44 -3.18
C ILE A 255 5.54 13.05 -3.56
N VAL A 256 6.05 13.93 -2.69
CA VAL A 256 7.30 14.65 -2.88
C VAL A 256 8.44 14.00 -2.10
N ASP A 257 9.66 14.20 -2.59
CA ASP A 257 10.90 13.71 -1.97
C ASP A 257 10.93 12.20 -1.74
N GLY A 258 10.15 11.43 -2.53
CA GLY A 258 10.01 9.99 -2.42
C GLY A 258 10.25 9.25 -3.73
N THR A 259 10.66 7.99 -3.60
CA THR A 259 10.74 7.02 -4.69
C THR A 259 9.58 6.04 -4.57
N PHE A 260 8.81 5.88 -5.64
CA PHE A 260 7.75 4.87 -5.71
C PHE A 260 8.35 3.53 -6.12
N TYR A 261 7.99 2.47 -5.41
CA TYR A 261 8.38 1.09 -5.65
C TYR A 261 7.14 0.22 -5.90
N ASP A 262 7.00 -0.32 -7.12
CA ASP A 262 6.01 -1.34 -7.49
C ASP A 262 6.66 -2.72 -7.35
N THR A 263 6.44 -3.39 -6.24
CA THR A 263 7.00 -4.75 -6.04
C THR A 263 6.08 -5.86 -6.54
N GLY A 264 4.94 -5.53 -7.15
CA GLY A 264 4.04 -6.49 -7.80
C GLY A 264 4.54 -7.03 -9.15
N ASN A 265 5.67 -6.52 -9.64
CA ASN A 265 6.34 -6.91 -10.88
C ASN A 265 7.73 -7.48 -10.57
N PRO A 266 8.13 -8.66 -11.10
CA PRO A 266 9.41 -9.27 -10.79
C PRO A 266 10.64 -8.40 -11.09
N LEU A 267 10.65 -7.64 -12.19
CA LEU A 267 11.76 -6.76 -12.51
C LEU A 267 11.85 -5.58 -11.55
N GLU A 268 10.71 -4.95 -11.25
CA GLU A 268 10.67 -3.82 -10.32
C GLU A 268 10.97 -4.27 -8.88
N TYR A 269 10.54 -5.48 -8.49
CA TYR A 269 10.95 -6.10 -7.23
C TYR A 269 12.47 -6.31 -7.13
N LEU A 270 13.13 -6.77 -8.21
CA LEU A 270 14.59 -6.90 -8.24
C LEU A 270 15.28 -5.53 -8.11
N LYS A 271 14.78 -4.50 -8.80
CA LYS A 271 15.29 -3.13 -8.67
C LYS A 271 15.12 -2.61 -7.24
N THR A 272 13.94 -2.82 -6.65
CA THR A 272 13.66 -2.44 -5.26
C THR A 272 14.64 -3.11 -4.30
N THR A 273 14.81 -4.43 -4.41
CA THR A 273 15.74 -5.19 -3.56
C THR A 273 17.18 -4.70 -3.74
N PHE A 274 17.58 -4.37 -4.98
CA PHE A 274 18.89 -3.81 -5.26
C PHE A 274 19.07 -2.43 -4.60
N ASP A 275 18.12 -1.52 -4.79
CA ASP A 275 18.17 -0.16 -4.22
C ASP A 275 18.26 -0.18 -2.69
N PHE A 276 17.45 -1.01 -2.05
CA PHE A 276 17.51 -1.19 -0.61
C PHE A 276 18.83 -1.86 -0.18
N GLY A 277 19.30 -2.85 -0.95
CA GLY A 277 20.55 -3.53 -0.69
C GLY A 277 21.76 -2.60 -0.71
N ILE A 278 21.89 -1.73 -1.71
CA ILE A 278 23.02 -0.79 -1.81
C ILE A 278 22.95 0.35 -0.78
N ARG A 279 21.78 0.63 -0.22
CA ARG A 279 21.56 1.62 0.86
C ARG A 279 21.65 1.00 2.25
N HIS A 280 21.66 -0.34 2.35
CA HIS A 280 21.61 -1.03 3.63
C HIS A 280 22.84 -0.69 4.48
N GLU A 281 22.63 -0.35 5.75
CA GLU A 281 23.69 0.10 6.65
C GLU A 281 24.83 -0.90 6.77
N GLN A 282 24.51 -2.18 6.97
CA GLN A 282 25.49 -3.25 7.17
C GLN A 282 26.07 -3.81 5.87
N TYR A 283 25.27 -3.95 4.80
CA TYR A 283 25.62 -4.68 3.59
C TYR A 283 25.93 -3.80 2.39
N GLY A 284 25.51 -2.52 2.43
CA GLY A 284 25.49 -1.66 1.25
C GLY A 284 26.87 -1.44 0.63
N GLN A 285 27.91 -1.22 1.44
CA GLN A 285 29.27 -1.01 0.90
C GLN A 285 29.79 -2.29 0.21
N ALA A 286 29.66 -3.44 0.85
CA ALA A 286 30.11 -4.72 0.30
C ALA A 286 29.37 -5.07 -1.01
N LEU A 287 28.06 -4.76 -1.08
CA LEU A 287 27.26 -4.97 -2.28
C LEU A 287 27.69 -4.04 -3.42
N ARG A 288 27.91 -2.75 -3.16
CA ARG A 288 28.44 -1.80 -4.18
C ARG A 288 29.77 -2.26 -4.74
N ASP A 289 30.72 -2.68 -3.89
CA ASP A 289 32.02 -3.17 -4.30
C ASP A 289 31.92 -4.44 -5.15
N TYR A 290 31.02 -5.35 -4.76
CA TYR A 290 30.74 -6.57 -5.53
C TYR A 290 30.20 -6.24 -6.94
N VAL A 291 29.18 -5.38 -7.02
CA VAL A 291 28.55 -5.00 -8.30
C VAL A 291 29.56 -4.29 -9.22
N THR A 292 30.35 -3.35 -8.67
CA THR A 292 31.37 -2.64 -9.43
C THR A 292 32.37 -3.61 -10.06
N ARG A 293 32.88 -4.57 -9.31
CA ARG A 293 33.79 -5.62 -9.85
C ARG A 293 33.10 -6.43 -10.95
N ARG A 294 31.87 -6.91 -10.72
CA ARG A 294 31.13 -7.74 -11.70
C ARG A 294 30.84 -7.01 -13.02
N LEU A 295 30.64 -5.69 -12.98
CA LEU A 295 30.44 -4.88 -14.18
C LEU A 295 31.76 -4.53 -14.89
N SER A 296 32.90 -4.47 -14.17
CA SER A 296 34.22 -4.20 -14.74
C SER A 296 34.86 -5.45 -15.41
N ASP A 297 34.40 -6.66 -15.01
CA ASP A 297 34.88 -7.94 -15.57
C ASP A 297 34.24 -8.29 -16.95
N LYS A 298 33.43 -7.37 -17.52
CA LYS A 298 32.79 -7.48 -18.84
C LYS A 298 33.48 -6.52 -19.84
#